data_092522234260daba51e01ef4b6930bc0
#
_entry.id   092522234260daba51e01ef4b6930bc0
#
_cell.length_a   1.000
_cell.length_b   1.000
_cell.length_c   1.000
_cell.angle_alpha   90.00
_cell.angle_beta   90.00
_cell.angle_gamma   90.00
#
_symmetry.space_group_name_H-M   'P 1'
#
loop_
_entity.id
_entity.type
_entity.pdbx_description
1 polymer ?
#
loop_
_entity_poly.entity_id
_entity_poly.type
_entity_poly.pdbx_seq_one_letter_code
_entity_poly.pdbx_strand_id
1 'polypeptide(L)'
;MINPVTRAARAVMGLAPDRQRPERPRAESQHLADPGLILGALPVPVVLLDADNCFRYVNHAAEQFLGVSAAQLASLRLVDLVPADNPLYLLIDQVRRSGATVSDHELTLDSPRLHKTAITVQGSALPEEPGGVLLVMQDASAARALDRQLAFRGAARSVSGMAAILAHEVKNPLSGIRGAAQLLEISVGPEDRELAVLIRDEADRIRGLVDRMEIFGEKPVARGAVNIHRVLEHVRKLAQSGFAAHVRFQEVYDPSLPPVWGNRDQLVQVILNLVKNAAEAVTDAAHPNPEIVLTTAYQHGMRLAVPGSTERVELPLTVAVRDNGPGIPEDILPHLFDPFVSSKAAGNGLGLALVAKLMGDHGGLIEVDSRPGRTEFRLHLPVLTERDVDAGN
;
A
#
# COMPACT_ATOMS: atom_id res chain seq x y z
N MET A 1 -27.84 46.21 -66.43
CA MET A 1 -27.95 45.88 -67.87
C MET A 1 -26.83 44.92 -68.19
N ILE A 2 -27.19 43.66 -68.38
CA ILE A 2 -26.20 42.60 -68.70
C ILE A 2 -26.15 42.46 -70.25
N ASN A 3 -24.96 42.56 -70.81
CA ASN A 3 -24.61 42.55 -72.21
C ASN A 3 -25.16 41.31 -72.95
N PRO A 4 -25.85 41.48 -74.07
CA PRO A 4 -26.51 40.37 -74.82
C PRO A 4 -25.55 39.30 -75.39
N VAL A 5 -24.26 39.57 -75.46
CA VAL A 5 -23.23 38.60 -75.91
C VAL A 5 -23.04 37.41 -74.98
N THR A 6 -23.32 37.59 -73.68
CA THR A 6 -23.16 36.50 -72.71
C THR A 6 -24.30 35.48 -72.69
N ARG A 7 -25.42 35.82 -73.32
CA ARG A 7 -26.58 34.91 -73.44
C ARG A 7 -26.49 33.91 -74.54
N ALA A 8 -25.76 34.24 -75.60
CA ALA A 8 -25.58 33.36 -76.79
C ALA A 8 -24.54 32.25 -76.54
N ALA A 9 -23.54 32.53 -75.71
CA ALA A 9 -22.49 31.56 -75.41
C ALA A 9 -22.94 30.38 -74.53
N ARG A 10 -24.05 30.56 -73.76
CA ARG A 10 -24.59 29.50 -72.88
C ARG A 10 -25.50 28.50 -73.57
N ALA A 11 -25.99 28.84 -74.72
CA ALA A 11 -26.91 27.95 -75.48
C ALA A 11 -26.18 26.92 -76.36
N VAL A 12 -24.87 27.07 -76.61
CA VAL A 12 -24.10 26.16 -77.50
C VAL A 12 -23.35 25.07 -76.73
N MET A 13 -23.24 25.17 -75.36
CA MET A 13 -22.44 24.20 -74.61
C MET A 13 -23.28 23.18 -73.80
N GLY A 14 -24.55 22.99 -74.05
CA GLY A 14 -25.32 21.84 -73.54
C GLY A 14 -25.24 21.64 -72.02
N LEU A 15 -24.97 22.72 -71.18
CA LEU A 15 -24.88 22.64 -69.73
C LEU A 15 -26.30 22.65 -69.12
N ALA A 16 -26.69 21.54 -68.56
CA ALA A 16 -27.92 21.34 -67.87
C ALA A 16 -28.06 22.37 -66.71
N PRO A 17 -29.29 22.75 -66.32
CA PRO A 17 -29.49 23.68 -65.21
C PRO A 17 -28.91 23.16 -63.89
N ASP A 18 -28.24 24.05 -63.21
CA ASP A 18 -27.58 23.85 -61.93
C ASP A 18 -28.54 23.18 -60.92
N ARG A 19 -28.34 21.86 -60.71
CA ARG A 19 -29.04 21.15 -59.65
C ARG A 19 -28.56 21.75 -58.34
N GLN A 20 -29.46 22.37 -57.61
CA GLN A 20 -29.26 22.81 -56.24
C GLN A 20 -28.49 21.73 -55.48
N ARG A 21 -27.22 22.01 -55.15
CA ARG A 21 -26.48 21.20 -54.19
C ARG A 21 -27.31 21.12 -52.92
N PRO A 22 -27.60 19.92 -52.40
CA PRO A 22 -28.21 19.83 -51.07
C PRO A 22 -27.29 20.53 -50.08
N GLU A 23 -27.83 21.50 -49.36
CA GLU A 23 -27.15 22.09 -48.21
C GLU A 23 -26.70 20.93 -47.31
N ARG A 24 -25.40 20.79 -47.12
CA ARG A 24 -24.88 19.87 -46.08
C ARG A 24 -25.53 20.27 -44.78
N PRO A 25 -26.13 19.32 -44.01
CA PRO A 25 -26.66 19.62 -42.73
C PRO A 25 -25.53 20.30 -41.93
N ARG A 26 -25.79 21.46 -41.36
CA ARG A 26 -24.89 22.10 -40.42
C ARG A 26 -24.54 21.04 -39.39
N ALA A 27 -23.25 20.74 -39.25
CA ALA A 27 -22.74 19.87 -38.18
C ALA A 27 -23.41 20.34 -36.88
N GLU A 28 -24.20 19.46 -36.30
CA GLU A 28 -24.71 19.66 -34.95
C GLU A 28 -23.51 20.05 -34.09
N SER A 29 -23.59 21.22 -33.47
CA SER A 29 -22.59 21.67 -32.53
C SER A 29 -22.46 20.54 -31.51
N GLN A 30 -21.35 19.83 -31.57
CA GLN A 30 -21.02 18.83 -30.55
C GLN A 30 -21.11 19.59 -29.22
N HIS A 31 -22.13 19.27 -28.43
CA HIS A 31 -22.24 19.76 -27.07
C HIS A 31 -21.01 19.23 -26.32
N LEU A 32 -20.01 20.08 -26.17
CA LEU A 32 -18.94 19.81 -25.22
C LEU A 32 -19.59 19.60 -23.86
N ALA A 33 -19.27 18.48 -23.21
CA ALA A 33 -19.79 18.18 -21.88
C ALA A 33 -19.47 19.37 -20.96
N ASP A 34 -20.37 19.64 -20.04
CA ASP A 34 -20.16 20.67 -19.00
C ASP A 34 -18.84 20.41 -18.26
N PRO A 35 -17.89 21.37 -18.27
CA PRO A 35 -16.62 21.24 -17.56
C PRO A 35 -16.78 20.89 -16.09
N GLY A 36 -17.85 21.37 -15.43
CA GLY A 36 -18.16 21.06 -14.05
C GLY A 36 -18.50 19.58 -13.83
N LEU A 37 -19.21 18.96 -14.77
CA LEU A 37 -19.50 17.51 -14.73
C LEU A 37 -18.22 16.68 -14.93
N ILE A 38 -17.32 17.12 -15.83
CA ILE A 38 -16.06 16.44 -16.08
C ILE A 38 -15.19 16.50 -14.83
N LEU A 39 -14.99 17.68 -14.25
CA LEU A 39 -14.21 17.88 -13.04
C LEU A 39 -14.78 17.10 -11.84
N GLY A 40 -16.12 17.08 -11.71
CA GLY A 40 -16.81 16.33 -10.66
C GLY A 40 -16.62 14.82 -10.78
N ALA A 41 -16.54 14.29 -12.01
CA ALA A 41 -16.37 12.87 -12.29
C ALA A 41 -14.91 12.38 -12.23
N LEU A 42 -13.92 13.28 -12.12
CA LEU A 42 -12.52 12.88 -12.00
C LEU A 42 -12.29 12.09 -10.72
N PRO A 43 -11.66 10.89 -10.80
CA PRO A 43 -11.37 10.07 -9.63
C PRO A 43 -10.15 10.59 -8.85
N VAL A 44 -9.63 11.75 -9.20
CA VAL A 44 -8.46 12.38 -8.58
C VAL A 44 -8.94 13.57 -7.77
N PRO A 45 -8.53 13.75 -6.50
CA PRO A 45 -8.84 14.92 -5.71
C PRO A 45 -8.39 16.22 -6.38
N VAL A 46 -9.35 17.10 -6.65
CA VAL A 46 -9.12 18.42 -7.25
C VAL A 46 -9.68 19.48 -6.34
N VAL A 47 -8.83 20.45 -5.99
CA VAL A 47 -9.15 21.58 -5.10
C VAL A 47 -8.72 22.89 -5.76
N LEU A 48 -9.58 23.87 -5.78
CA LEU A 48 -9.24 25.25 -6.17
C LEU A 48 -9.23 26.13 -4.92
N LEU A 49 -8.12 26.80 -4.71
CA LEU A 49 -7.94 27.81 -3.66
C LEU A 49 -7.87 29.20 -4.27
N ASP A 50 -8.45 30.20 -3.59
CA ASP A 50 -8.26 31.60 -3.92
C ASP A 50 -6.95 32.18 -3.34
N ALA A 51 -6.73 33.50 -3.52
CA ALA A 51 -5.54 34.19 -3.03
C ALA A 51 -5.38 34.15 -1.50
N ASP A 52 -6.47 33.99 -0.75
CA ASP A 52 -6.51 33.90 0.70
C ASP A 52 -6.50 32.47 1.24
N ASN A 53 -6.25 31.46 0.38
CA ASN A 53 -6.31 30.04 0.68
C ASN A 53 -7.69 29.55 1.15
N CYS A 54 -8.77 30.18 0.67
CA CYS A 54 -10.14 29.70 0.86
C CYS A 54 -10.49 28.71 -0.26
N PHE A 55 -11.31 27.71 0.06
CA PHE A 55 -11.76 26.72 -0.91
C PHE A 55 -12.83 27.32 -1.83
N ARG A 56 -12.56 27.37 -3.14
CA ARG A 56 -13.50 27.83 -4.17
C ARG A 56 -14.17 26.70 -4.91
N TYR A 57 -13.46 25.59 -5.08
CA TYR A 57 -13.99 24.38 -5.70
C TYR A 57 -13.34 23.14 -5.10
N VAL A 58 -14.12 22.10 -4.90
CA VAL A 58 -13.66 20.76 -4.56
C VAL A 58 -14.53 19.74 -5.30
N ASN A 59 -13.92 18.73 -5.87
CA ASN A 59 -14.68 17.64 -6.48
C ASN A 59 -14.99 16.54 -5.45
N HIS A 60 -15.83 15.57 -5.83
CA HIS A 60 -16.22 14.49 -4.95
C HIS A 60 -15.03 13.65 -4.44
N ALA A 61 -14.02 13.42 -5.29
CA ALA A 61 -12.79 12.73 -4.89
C ALA A 61 -12.04 13.51 -3.80
N ALA A 62 -12.01 14.86 -3.86
CA ALA A 62 -11.39 15.68 -2.83
C ALA A 62 -12.18 15.66 -1.50
N GLU A 63 -13.50 15.61 -1.53
CA GLU A 63 -14.31 15.45 -0.32
C GLU A 63 -13.98 14.12 0.39
N GLN A 64 -13.90 13.04 -0.36
CA GLN A 64 -13.51 11.72 0.18
C GLN A 64 -12.07 11.71 0.71
N PHE A 65 -11.15 12.35 -0.01
CA PHE A 65 -9.75 12.40 0.35
C PHE A 65 -9.51 13.20 1.63
N LEU A 66 -10.15 14.37 1.76
CA LEU A 66 -10.04 15.27 2.92
C LEU A 66 -10.96 14.84 4.07
N GLY A 67 -11.95 13.98 3.83
CA GLY A 67 -12.92 13.56 4.83
C GLY A 67 -13.90 14.66 5.26
N VAL A 68 -14.06 15.72 4.44
CA VAL A 68 -14.88 16.91 4.72
C VAL A 68 -15.71 17.23 3.49
N SER A 69 -17.01 17.52 3.67
CA SER A 69 -17.90 17.85 2.56
C SER A 69 -17.58 19.23 1.94
N ALA A 70 -17.89 19.40 0.65
CA ALA A 70 -17.72 20.66 -0.07
C ALA A 70 -18.41 21.84 0.64
N ALA A 71 -19.61 21.60 1.19
CA ALA A 71 -20.36 22.61 1.93
C ALA A 71 -19.62 23.09 3.20
N GLN A 72 -18.94 22.19 3.90
CA GLN A 72 -18.11 22.54 5.06
C GLN A 72 -16.82 23.22 4.63
N LEU A 73 -16.15 22.72 3.58
CA LEU A 73 -14.91 23.28 3.04
C LEU A 73 -15.10 24.72 2.57
N ALA A 74 -16.25 25.06 1.98
CA ALA A 74 -16.55 26.43 1.54
C ALA A 74 -16.54 27.47 2.68
N SER A 75 -16.66 27.05 3.94
CA SER A 75 -16.59 27.92 5.12
C SER A 75 -15.22 27.88 5.83
N LEU A 76 -14.28 27.07 5.35
CA LEU A 76 -12.97 26.87 5.94
C LEU A 76 -11.87 27.50 5.07
N ARG A 77 -10.74 27.77 5.70
CA ARG A 77 -9.47 28.08 5.03
C ARG A 77 -8.56 26.87 5.09
N LEU A 78 -7.58 26.79 4.21
CA LEU A 78 -6.62 25.69 4.19
C LEU A 78 -5.93 25.50 5.56
N VAL A 79 -5.67 26.58 6.29
CA VAL A 79 -5.03 26.53 7.62
C VAL A 79 -5.87 25.82 8.69
N ASP A 80 -7.19 25.73 8.49
CA ASP A 80 -8.08 25.01 9.42
C ASP A 80 -7.98 23.48 9.26
N LEU A 81 -7.41 23.02 8.13
CA LEU A 81 -7.20 21.59 7.82
C LEU A 81 -5.73 21.19 7.85
N VAL A 82 -4.84 22.07 7.41
CA VAL A 82 -3.41 21.80 7.28
C VAL A 82 -2.64 22.91 7.99
N PRO A 83 -1.76 22.60 8.97
CA PRO A 83 -0.98 23.58 9.71
C PRO A 83 -0.15 24.49 8.79
N ALA A 84 0.05 25.72 9.18
CA ALA A 84 0.70 26.75 8.36
C ALA A 84 2.19 26.49 8.07
N ASP A 85 2.84 25.65 8.84
CA ASP A 85 4.22 25.21 8.68
C ASP A 85 4.38 24.03 7.69
N ASN A 86 3.27 23.52 7.15
CA ASN A 86 3.29 22.42 6.19
C ASN A 86 3.94 22.83 4.85
N PRO A 87 4.78 21.99 4.26
CA PRO A 87 5.42 22.25 2.96
C PRO A 87 4.44 22.55 1.81
N LEU A 88 3.17 22.15 1.91
CA LEU A 88 2.13 22.49 0.94
C LEU A 88 2.02 24.00 0.70
N TYR A 89 2.22 24.84 1.72
CA TYR A 89 2.19 26.30 1.55
C TYR A 89 3.36 26.83 0.72
N LEU A 90 4.54 26.19 0.83
CA LEU A 90 5.69 26.54 -0.01
C LEU A 90 5.41 26.25 -1.49
N LEU A 91 4.76 25.11 -1.78
CA LEU A 91 4.33 24.77 -3.14
C LEU A 91 3.33 25.80 -3.67
N ILE A 92 2.30 26.15 -2.90
CA ILE A 92 1.28 27.16 -3.29
C ILE A 92 1.95 28.51 -3.59
N ASP A 93 2.85 28.97 -2.72
CA ASP A 93 3.57 30.21 -2.90
C ASP A 93 4.50 30.20 -4.11
N GLN A 94 5.11 29.06 -4.40
CA GLN A 94 5.95 28.90 -5.58
C GLN A 94 5.12 28.96 -6.87
N VAL A 95 3.95 28.29 -6.89
CA VAL A 95 3.00 28.37 -8.02
C VAL A 95 2.57 29.80 -8.27
N ARG A 96 2.19 30.55 -7.23
CA ARG A 96 1.76 31.96 -7.33
C ARG A 96 2.86 32.87 -7.85
N ARG A 97 4.11 32.66 -7.39
CA ARG A 97 5.25 33.49 -7.81
C ARG A 97 5.73 33.17 -9.22
N SER A 98 5.76 31.91 -9.60
CA SER A 98 6.30 31.49 -10.90
C SER A 98 5.25 31.50 -12.01
N GLY A 99 3.97 31.37 -11.69
CA GLY A 99 2.90 31.11 -12.64
C GLY A 99 2.98 29.76 -13.33
N ALA A 100 3.98 28.95 -12.97
CA ALA A 100 4.22 27.63 -13.55
C ALA A 100 3.60 26.54 -12.71
N THR A 101 3.35 25.38 -13.34
CA THR A 101 2.96 24.18 -12.61
C THR A 101 4.13 23.67 -11.78
N VAL A 102 3.89 23.40 -10.50
CA VAL A 102 4.86 22.86 -9.54
C VAL A 102 4.32 21.54 -9.02
N SER A 103 5.18 20.53 -8.92
CA SER A 103 4.84 19.22 -8.35
C SER A 103 5.76 18.91 -7.18
N ASP A 104 5.18 18.41 -6.10
CA ASP A 104 5.90 17.86 -4.98
C ASP A 104 5.42 16.42 -4.75
N HIS A 105 6.36 15.50 -4.52
CA HIS A 105 6.12 14.06 -4.52
C HIS A 105 6.28 13.50 -3.15
N GLU A 106 6.23 13.97 -2.08
CA GLU A 106 6.37 13.35 -0.74
C GLU A 106 5.74 14.17 0.37
N LEU A 107 4.71 14.94 0.02
CA LEU A 107 4.02 15.74 1.00
C LEU A 107 3.29 14.84 2.01
N THR A 108 3.39 15.23 3.26
CA THR A 108 2.57 14.67 4.34
C THR A 108 1.60 15.76 4.79
N LEU A 109 0.31 15.46 4.74
CA LEU A 109 -0.71 16.31 5.34
C LEU A 109 -1.04 15.73 6.71
N ASP A 110 -0.52 16.36 7.75
CA ASP A 110 -0.73 15.92 9.14
C ASP A 110 -1.44 16.99 9.96
N SER A 111 -2.60 16.60 10.48
CA SER A 111 -3.40 17.42 11.38
C SER A 111 -4.28 16.51 12.24
N PRO A 112 -4.92 17.01 13.30
CA PRO A 112 -5.81 16.21 14.14
C PRO A 112 -6.99 15.55 13.38
N ARG A 113 -7.32 16.08 12.19
CA ARG A 113 -8.45 15.58 11.37
C ARG A 113 -8.00 14.88 10.10
N LEU A 114 -6.80 15.15 9.62
CA LEU A 114 -6.31 14.64 8.34
C LEU A 114 -4.88 14.13 8.52
N HIS A 115 -4.69 12.83 8.34
CA HIS A 115 -3.36 12.23 8.29
C HIS A 115 -3.20 11.47 6.99
N LYS A 116 -2.42 12.03 6.08
CA LYS A 116 -2.11 11.46 4.77
C LYS A 116 -0.63 11.60 4.51
N THR A 117 0.06 10.49 4.34
CA THR A 117 1.50 10.43 4.03
C THR A 117 1.73 10.11 2.56
N ALA A 118 2.88 10.50 2.05
CA ALA A 118 3.32 10.14 0.69
C ALA A 118 2.36 10.61 -0.42
N ILE A 119 1.85 11.84 -0.30
CA ILE A 119 0.96 12.45 -1.30
C ILE A 119 1.81 13.12 -2.36
N THR A 120 1.47 12.90 -3.61
CA THR A 120 1.92 13.75 -4.72
C THR A 120 0.92 14.88 -4.88
N VAL A 121 1.39 16.12 -4.78
CA VAL A 121 0.58 17.32 -5.02
C VAL A 121 1.13 18.07 -6.21
N GLN A 122 0.26 18.37 -7.16
CA GLN A 122 0.56 19.21 -8.31
C GLN A 122 -0.27 20.48 -8.19
N GLY A 123 0.40 21.62 -8.17
CA GLY A 123 -0.22 22.92 -8.15
C GLY A 123 -0.06 23.64 -9.50
N SER A 124 -1.13 24.29 -9.97
CA SER A 124 -1.13 25.09 -11.20
C SER A 124 -1.83 26.44 -10.96
N ALA A 125 -1.26 27.52 -11.47
CA ALA A 125 -1.90 28.82 -11.41
C ALA A 125 -3.07 28.89 -12.41
N LEU A 126 -4.14 29.57 -12.05
CA LEU A 126 -5.24 29.89 -12.96
C LEU A 126 -5.01 31.28 -13.56
N PRO A 127 -4.84 31.42 -14.87
CA PRO A 127 -4.62 32.72 -15.50
C PRO A 127 -5.80 33.70 -15.34
N GLU A 128 -7.01 33.16 -15.25
CA GLU A 128 -8.26 33.93 -15.16
C GLU A 128 -8.60 34.34 -13.73
N GLU A 129 -7.94 33.83 -12.72
CA GLU A 129 -8.18 34.09 -11.30
C GLU A 129 -6.86 34.46 -10.60
N PRO A 130 -6.53 35.75 -10.50
CA PRO A 130 -5.26 36.20 -9.92
C PRO A 130 -5.06 35.69 -8.49
N GLY A 131 -3.98 34.93 -8.25
CA GLY A 131 -3.69 34.31 -6.96
C GLY A 131 -4.41 32.96 -6.72
N GLY A 132 -5.30 32.55 -7.64
CA GLY A 132 -5.94 31.24 -7.59
C GLY A 132 -4.94 30.12 -7.88
N VAL A 133 -5.03 29.02 -7.12
CA VAL A 133 -4.20 27.81 -7.30
C VAL A 133 -5.08 26.59 -7.37
N LEU A 134 -4.98 25.86 -8.48
CA LEU A 134 -5.57 24.55 -8.65
C LEU A 134 -4.60 23.50 -8.10
N LEU A 135 -5.04 22.73 -7.13
CA LEU A 135 -4.31 21.60 -6.57
C LEU A 135 -4.92 20.29 -7.03
N VAL A 136 -4.10 19.40 -7.56
CA VAL A 136 -4.42 18.02 -7.85
C VAL A 136 -3.59 17.15 -6.89
N MET A 137 -4.27 16.33 -6.11
CA MET A 137 -3.61 15.48 -5.11
C MET A 137 -3.75 14.02 -5.52
N GLN A 138 -2.71 13.24 -5.29
CA GLN A 138 -2.71 11.82 -5.57
C GLN A 138 -2.09 11.07 -4.40
N ASP A 139 -2.82 10.11 -3.85
CA ASP A 139 -2.28 9.19 -2.87
C ASP A 139 -1.37 8.19 -3.60
N ALA A 140 -0.08 8.30 -3.36
CA ALA A 140 0.93 7.43 -3.97
C ALA A 140 1.35 6.28 -3.03
N SER A 141 0.69 6.13 -1.87
CA SER A 141 1.04 5.13 -0.86
C SER A 141 1.03 3.71 -1.42
N ALA A 142 -0.04 3.34 -2.14
CA ALA A 142 -0.17 2.01 -2.75
C ALA A 142 0.85 1.76 -3.87
N ALA A 143 1.12 2.75 -4.72
CA ALA A 143 2.12 2.63 -5.78
C ALA A 143 3.53 2.44 -5.20
N ARG A 144 3.86 3.20 -4.17
CA ARG A 144 5.15 3.08 -3.47
C ARG A 144 5.28 1.80 -2.64
N ALA A 145 4.19 1.34 -2.03
CA ALA A 145 4.17 0.05 -1.37
C ALA A 145 4.45 -1.07 -2.37
N LEU A 146 3.91 -0.94 -3.60
CA LEU A 146 4.19 -1.86 -4.69
C LEU A 146 5.66 -1.79 -5.14
N ASP A 147 6.19 -0.60 -5.39
CA ASP A 147 7.59 -0.42 -5.81
C ASP A 147 8.56 -0.96 -4.75
N ARG A 148 8.30 -0.66 -3.47
CA ARG A 148 9.05 -1.24 -2.35
C ARG A 148 8.92 -2.75 -2.31
N GLN A 149 7.73 -3.30 -2.50
CA GLN A 149 7.52 -4.75 -2.51
C GLN A 149 8.17 -5.41 -3.72
N LEU A 150 8.22 -4.76 -4.89
CA LEU A 150 8.92 -5.27 -6.07
C LEU A 150 10.44 -5.25 -5.89
N ALA A 151 11.00 -4.16 -5.36
CA ALA A 151 12.41 -4.08 -4.99
C ALA A 151 12.76 -5.15 -3.94
N PHE A 152 11.88 -5.35 -2.97
CA PHE A 152 12.01 -6.35 -1.92
C PHE A 152 11.94 -7.79 -2.48
N ARG A 153 11.02 -8.07 -3.42
CA ARG A 153 10.98 -9.37 -4.11
C ARG A 153 12.27 -9.68 -4.86
N GLY A 154 12.89 -8.67 -5.45
CA GLY A 154 14.20 -8.79 -6.11
C GLY A 154 15.30 -9.17 -5.11
N ALA A 155 15.40 -8.43 -4.01
CA ALA A 155 16.36 -8.69 -2.94
C ALA A 155 16.08 -10.04 -2.23
N ALA A 156 14.82 -10.33 -1.91
CA ALA A 156 14.43 -11.58 -1.29
C ALA A 156 14.71 -12.79 -2.18
N ARG A 157 14.53 -12.71 -3.51
CA ARG A 157 14.90 -13.81 -4.43
C ARG A 157 16.39 -14.06 -4.46
N SER A 158 17.20 -13.01 -4.48
CA SER A 158 18.67 -13.16 -4.45
C SER A 158 19.14 -13.79 -3.13
N VAL A 159 18.53 -13.38 -2.00
CA VAL A 159 18.80 -13.98 -0.69
C VAL A 159 18.22 -15.40 -0.60
N SER A 160 17.06 -15.67 -1.19
CA SER A 160 16.37 -16.97 -1.09
C SER A 160 17.12 -18.10 -1.80
N GLY A 161 17.65 -17.84 -3.01
CA GLY A 161 18.42 -18.84 -3.75
C GLY A 161 19.73 -19.21 -3.05
N MET A 162 20.41 -18.23 -2.47
CA MET A 162 21.62 -18.46 -1.68
C MET A 162 21.30 -19.01 -0.28
N ALA A 163 20.22 -18.55 0.36
CA ALA A 163 19.85 -18.95 1.71
C ALA A 163 19.53 -20.45 1.82
N ALA A 164 18.85 -21.03 0.83
CA ALA A 164 18.51 -22.45 0.83
C ALA A 164 19.77 -23.33 0.72
N ILE A 165 20.72 -22.95 -0.15
CA ILE A 165 21.98 -23.68 -0.33
C ILE A 165 22.86 -23.52 0.92
N LEU A 166 23.03 -22.26 1.38
CA LEU A 166 23.82 -21.96 2.58
C LEU A 166 23.23 -22.61 3.83
N ALA A 167 21.88 -22.69 3.94
CA ALA A 167 21.24 -23.30 5.07
C ALA A 167 21.60 -24.79 5.20
N HIS A 168 21.60 -25.53 4.11
CA HIS A 168 22.05 -26.94 4.12
C HIS A 168 23.55 -27.07 4.42
N GLU A 169 24.39 -26.22 3.84
CA GLU A 169 25.84 -26.25 4.06
C GLU A 169 26.26 -25.81 5.46
N VAL A 170 25.49 -24.92 6.11
CA VAL A 170 25.74 -24.46 7.48
C VAL A 170 25.15 -25.45 8.52
N LYS A 171 24.01 -26.10 8.25
CA LYS A 171 23.42 -27.10 9.14
C LYS A 171 24.31 -28.31 9.36
N ASN A 172 25.04 -28.73 8.33
CA ASN A 172 25.92 -29.88 8.41
C ASN A 172 27.04 -29.68 9.44
N PRO A 173 27.90 -28.65 9.38
CA PRO A 173 28.93 -28.43 10.39
C PRO A 173 28.35 -28.13 11.78
N LEU A 174 27.20 -27.41 11.88
CA LEU A 174 26.53 -27.19 13.16
C LEU A 174 26.07 -28.48 13.83
N SER A 175 25.59 -29.46 13.04
CA SER A 175 25.22 -30.77 13.56
C SER A 175 26.43 -31.51 14.10
N GLY A 176 27.60 -31.40 13.45
CA GLY A 176 28.87 -31.92 13.93
C GLY A 176 29.33 -31.24 15.22
N ILE A 177 29.31 -29.92 15.30
CA ILE A 177 29.69 -29.15 16.49
C ILE A 177 28.77 -29.52 17.68
N ARG A 178 27.47 -29.57 17.46
CA ARG A 178 26.49 -29.98 18.46
C ARG A 178 26.74 -31.39 18.98
N GLY A 179 26.98 -32.38 18.05
CA GLY A 179 27.29 -33.77 18.42
C GLY A 179 28.58 -33.86 19.23
N ALA A 180 29.63 -33.13 18.86
CA ALA A 180 30.88 -33.07 19.61
C ALA A 180 30.68 -32.45 21.02
N ALA A 181 29.92 -31.37 21.12
CA ALA A 181 29.57 -30.75 22.39
C ALA A 181 28.79 -31.72 23.33
N GLN A 182 27.84 -32.46 22.78
CA GLN A 182 27.09 -33.48 23.54
C GLN A 182 27.99 -34.63 24.06
N LEU A 183 28.97 -35.07 23.29
CA LEU A 183 29.94 -36.08 23.72
C LEU A 183 30.87 -35.50 24.81
N LEU A 184 31.32 -34.26 24.68
CA LEU A 184 32.09 -33.55 25.71
C LEU A 184 31.31 -33.41 27.01
N GLU A 185 30.03 -33.04 26.96
CA GLU A 185 29.14 -32.84 28.10
C GLU A 185 29.07 -34.11 28.99
N ILE A 186 29.22 -35.32 28.38
CA ILE A 186 29.19 -36.58 29.10
C ILE A 186 30.56 -36.97 29.63
N SER A 187 31.67 -36.55 28.98
CA SER A 187 33.01 -37.03 29.23
C SER A 187 33.89 -36.12 30.05
N VAL A 188 33.51 -34.87 30.25
CA VAL A 188 34.34 -33.83 30.96
C VAL A 188 33.88 -33.58 32.40
N GLY A 189 34.76 -32.98 33.19
CA GLY A 189 34.45 -32.57 34.55
C GLY A 189 33.44 -31.43 34.65
N PRO A 190 32.95 -31.10 35.89
CA PRO A 190 31.88 -30.09 36.09
C PRO A 190 32.18 -28.70 35.51
N GLU A 191 33.42 -28.23 35.61
CA GLU A 191 33.81 -26.90 35.09
C GLU A 191 33.78 -26.81 33.58
N ASP A 192 34.28 -27.85 32.87
CA ASP A 192 34.29 -27.92 31.42
C ASP A 192 32.91 -28.25 30.83
N ARG A 193 32.04 -28.86 31.65
CA ARG A 193 30.68 -29.21 31.25
C ARG A 193 29.84 -27.98 30.92
N GLU A 194 29.99 -26.90 31.68
CA GLU A 194 29.31 -25.63 31.40
C GLU A 194 29.67 -25.06 30.05
N LEU A 195 30.95 -25.19 29.65
CA LEU A 195 31.41 -24.78 28.31
C LEU A 195 30.84 -25.67 27.21
N ALA A 196 30.76 -26.97 27.42
CA ALA A 196 30.15 -27.92 26.46
C ALA A 196 28.65 -27.62 26.26
N VAL A 197 27.92 -27.30 27.33
CA VAL A 197 26.52 -26.86 27.28
C VAL A 197 26.38 -25.57 26.49
N LEU A 198 27.24 -24.57 26.76
CA LEU A 198 27.22 -23.29 26.03
C LEU A 198 27.44 -23.48 24.53
N ILE A 199 28.42 -24.31 24.13
CA ILE A 199 28.69 -24.61 22.72
C ILE A 199 27.48 -25.28 22.07
N ARG A 200 26.83 -26.24 22.74
CA ARG A 200 25.64 -26.90 22.24
C ARG A 200 24.48 -25.92 22.04
N ASP A 201 24.23 -25.09 23.06
CA ASP A 201 23.12 -24.12 23.04
C ASP A 201 23.32 -23.05 21.97
N GLU A 202 24.57 -22.60 21.76
CA GLU A 202 24.87 -21.64 20.69
C GLU A 202 24.77 -22.27 19.29
N ALA A 203 25.19 -23.56 19.15
CA ALA A 203 24.99 -24.30 17.91
C ALA A 203 23.48 -24.48 17.58
N ASP A 204 22.65 -24.77 18.59
CA ASP A 204 21.21 -24.87 18.44
C ASP A 204 20.55 -23.50 18.13
N ARG A 205 21.08 -22.42 18.70
CA ARG A 205 20.66 -21.04 18.40
C ARG A 205 20.93 -20.69 16.94
N ILE A 206 22.17 -20.94 16.45
CA ILE A 206 22.55 -20.68 15.07
C ILE A 206 21.72 -21.53 14.11
N ARG A 207 21.50 -22.82 14.44
CA ARG A 207 20.63 -23.70 13.65
C ARG A 207 19.21 -23.12 13.54
N GLY A 208 18.63 -22.62 14.63
CA GLY A 208 17.33 -21.97 14.63
C GLY A 208 17.26 -20.70 13.77
N LEU A 209 18.38 -19.97 13.61
CA LEU A 209 18.48 -18.86 12.67
C LEU A 209 18.46 -19.36 11.22
N VAL A 210 19.24 -20.38 10.94
CA VAL A 210 19.36 -21.01 9.61
C VAL A 210 18.03 -21.65 9.18
N ASP A 211 17.33 -22.34 10.10
CA ASP A 211 16.00 -22.93 9.84
C ASP A 211 14.98 -21.86 9.43
N ARG A 212 15.04 -20.66 10.04
CA ARG A 212 14.20 -19.52 9.66
C ARG A 212 14.55 -18.95 8.29
N MET A 213 15.82 -19.04 7.86
CA MET A 213 16.22 -18.62 6.51
C MET A 213 15.69 -19.57 5.42
N GLU A 214 15.49 -20.85 5.70
CA GLU A 214 14.90 -21.81 4.73
C GLU A 214 13.45 -21.47 4.36
N ILE A 215 12.71 -20.75 5.23
CA ILE A 215 11.34 -20.30 4.94
C ILE A 215 11.31 -19.32 3.77
N PHE A 216 12.46 -18.66 3.47
CA PHE A 216 12.60 -17.83 2.30
C PHE A 216 12.79 -18.63 1.00
N GLY A 217 13.02 -19.95 1.06
CA GLY A 217 13.16 -20.82 -0.12
C GLY A 217 11.90 -20.85 -0.99
N GLU A 218 12.09 -21.07 -2.29
CA GLU A 218 11.01 -21.20 -3.26
C GLU A 218 10.32 -22.57 -3.11
N LYS A 219 9.22 -22.61 -2.38
CA LYS A 219 8.31 -23.76 -2.40
C LYS A 219 7.02 -23.35 -3.09
N PRO A 220 6.51 -24.14 -4.06
CA PRO A 220 5.20 -23.89 -4.65
C PRO A 220 4.14 -23.78 -3.55
N VAL A 221 3.38 -22.69 -3.59
CA VAL A 221 2.31 -22.46 -2.61
C VAL A 221 1.05 -23.18 -3.10
N ALA A 222 0.67 -24.26 -2.42
CA ALA A 222 -0.64 -24.86 -2.64
C ALA A 222 -1.72 -23.89 -2.14
N ARG A 223 -2.43 -23.26 -3.05
CA ARG A 223 -3.48 -22.30 -2.75
C ARG A 223 -4.86 -22.96 -2.77
N GLY A 224 -5.78 -22.39 -2.01
CA GLY A 224 -7.17 -22.81 -1.95
C GLY A 224 -8.06 -21.68 -1.40
N ALA A 225 -9.35 -21.96 -1.28
CA ALA A 225 -10.32 -21.06 -0.67
C ALA A 225 -10.10 -20.97 0.84
N VAL A 226 -9.71 -19.79 1.34
CA VAL A 226 -9.45 -19.55 2.76
C VAL A 226 -10.41 -18.51 3.32
N ASN A 227 -11.16 -18.89 4.36
CA ASN A 227 -11.94 -17.94 5.14
C ASN A 227 -11.00 -17.17 6.08
N ILE A 228 -10.83 -15.86 5.81
CA ILE A 228 -9.87 -15.02 6.54
C ILE A 228 -10.26 -14.83 8.02
N HIS A 229 -11.56 -14.78 8.33
CA HIS A 229 -12.03 -14.61 9.71
C HIS A 229 -11.64 -15.81 10.58
N ARG A 230 -11.65 -17.04 10.02
CA ARG A 230 -11.17 -18.23 10.74
C ARG A 230 -9.67 -18.18 11.02
N VAL A 231 -8.89 -17.58 10.12
CA VAL A 231 -7.47 -17.35 10.32
C VAL A 231 -7.24 -16.36 11.46
N LEU A 232 -7.94 -15.21 11.41
CA LEU A 232 -7.85 -14.16 12.43
C LEU A 232 -8.27 -14.68 13.81
N GLU A 233 -9.40 -15.40 13.90
CA GLU A 233 -9.87 -15.99 15.14
C GLU A 233 -8.87 -17.01 15.72
N HIS A 234 -8.27 -17.83 14.87
CA HIS A 234 -7.25 -18.79 15.28
C HIS A 234 -6.02 -18.09 15.87
N VAL A 235 -5.49 -17.08 15.19
CA VAL A 235 -4.33 -16.30 15.66
C VAL A 235 -4.65 -15.55 16.95
N ARG A 236 -5.83 -14.91 17.03
CA ARG A 236 -6.25 -14.21 18.25
C ARG A 236 -6.27 -15.16 19.47
N LYS A 237 -6.86 -16.35 19.32
CA LYS A 237 -6.89 -17.35 20.40
C LYS A 237 -5.50 -17.78 20.83
N LEU A 238 -4.60 -18.03 19.86
CA LEU A 238 -3.21 -18.36 20.16
C LEU A 238 -2.49 -17.21 20.89
N ALA A 239 -2.65 -16.00 20.43
CA ALA A 239 -2.02 -14.83 21.06
C ALA A 239 -2.53 -14.61 22.50
N GLN A 240 -3.84 -14.68 22.72
CA GLN A 240 -4.46 -14.49 24.02
C GLN A 240 -4.14 -15.61 25.02
N SER A 241 -3.95 -16.84 24.57
CA SER A 241 -3.53 -17.95 25.42
C SER A 241 -2.02 -17.97 25.72
N GLY A 242 -1.23 -17.09 25.06
CA GLY A 242 0.22 -17.04 25.20
C GLY A 242 0.74 -15.61 25.40
N PHE A 243 1.49 -15.12 24.39
CA PHE A 243 2.30 -13.91 24.49
C PHE A 243 1.51 -12.58 24.63
N ALA A 244 0.21 -12.58 24.31
CA ALA A 244 -0.64 -11.37 24.35
C ALA A 244 -1.84 -11.53 25.30
N ALA A 245 -1.69 -12.32 26.39
CA ALA A 245 -2.76 -12.54 27.37
C ALA A 245 -3.22 -11.26 28.08
N HIS A 246 -2.35 -10.26 28.20
CA HIS A 246 -2.60 -8.97 28.83
C HIS A 246 -3.10 -7.90 27.85
N VAL A 247 -3.16 -8.20 26.57
CA VAL A 247 -3.56 -7.25 25.52
C VAL A 247 -5.05 -7.37 25.22
N ARG A 248 -5.73 -6.24 25.12
CA ARG A 248 -7.13 -6.19 24.70
C ARG A 248 -7.20 -6.33 23.17
N PHE A 249 -8.01 -7.28 22.70
CA PHE A 249 -8.32 -7.43 21.27
C PHE A 249 -9.70 -6.85 20.98
N GLN A 250 -9.76 -6.01 19.93
CA GLN A 250 -11.00 -5.53 19.33
C GLN A 250 -11.11 -6.09 17.91
N GLU A 251 -12.29 -6.56 17.56
CA GLU A 251 -12.59 -7.13 16.23
C GLU A 251 -13.62 -6.26 15.52
N VAL A 252 -13.27 -5.80 14.30
CA VAL A 252 -14.14 -5.01 13.43
C VAL A 252 -14.16 -5.69 12.07
N TYR A 253 -15.04 -6.65 11.90
CA TYR A 253 -15.06 -7.52 10.73
C TYR A 253 -16.26 -7.22 9.82
N ASP A 254 -16.00 -7.21 8.52
CA ASP A 254 -17.04 -7.27 7.48
C ASP A 254 -17.41 -8.75 7.26
N PRO A 255 -18.61 -9.19 7.68
CA PRO A 255 -19.00 -10.60 7.59
C PRO A 255 -19.28 -11.07 6.16
N SER A 256 -19.38 -10.15 5.19
CA SER A 256 -19.74 -10.44 3.80
C SER A 256 -18.56 -10.82 2.91
N LEU A 257 -17.34 -10.86 3.45
CA LEU A 257 -16.13 -11.07 2.67
C LEU A 257 -16.10 -12.44 1.99
N PRO A 258 -15.76 -12.49 0.68
CA PRO A 258 -15.52 -13.74 -0.02
C PRO A 258 -14.23 -14.41 0.47
N PRO A 259 -14.06 -15.72 0.19
CA PRO A 259 -12.82 -16.43 0.51
C PRO A 259 -11.62 -15.80 -0.20
N VAL A 260 -10.47 -15.77 0.49
CA VAL A 260 -9.17 -15.43 -0.09
C VAL A 260 -8.64 -16.61 -0.89
N TRP A 261 -8.02 -16.36 -2.03
CA TRP A 261 -7.25 -17.35 -2.77
C TRP A 261 -5.84 -17.46 -2.21
N GLY A 262 -5.59 -18.41 -1.31
CA GLY A 262 -4.32 -18.48 -0.59
C GLY A 262 -4.05 -19.79 0.11
N ASN A 263 -2.93 -19.87 0.83
CA ASN A 263 -2.56 -20.95 1.71
C ASN A 263 -2.86 -20.58 3.18
N ARG A 264 -3.70 -21.37 3.83
CA ARG A 264 -4.16 -21.11 5.20
C ARG A 264 -3.01 -20.97 6.20
N ASP A 265 -2.05 -21.87 6.16
CA ASP A 265 -0.98 -21.93 7.16
C ASP A 265 -0.01 -20.75 7.00
N GLN A 266 0.27 -20.35 5.76
CA GLN A 266 1.06 -19.16 5.46
C GLN A 266 0.34 -17.88 5.88
N LEU A 267 -0.98 -17.77 5.66
CA LEU A 267 -1.78 -16.64 6.13
C LEU A 267 -1.83 -16.58 7.67
N VAL A 268 -1.93 -17.72 8.35
CA VAL A 268 -1.78 -17.79 9.80
C VAL A 268 -0.42 -17.24 10.23
N GLN A 269 0.65 -17.64 9.54
CA GLN A 269 2.01 -17.17 9.84
C GLN A 269 2.18 -15.66 9.63
N VAL A 270 1.59 -15.12 8.55
CA VAL A 270 1.58 -13.67 8.28
C VAL A 270 0.92 -12.91 9.42
N ILE A 271 -0.33 -13.27 9.76
CA ILE A 271 -1.09 -12.59 10.80
C ILE A 271 -0.44 -12.76 12.18
N LEU A 272 0.08 -13.96 12.48
CA LEU A 272 0.76 -14.22 13.75
C LEU A 272 2.01 -13.34 13.93
N ASN A 273 2.80 -13.14 12.88
CA ASN A 273 3.96 -12.26 12.94
C ASN A 273 3.55 -10.80 13.19
N LEU A 274 2.50 -10.31 12.53
CA LEU A 274 2.00 -8.94 12.74
C LEU A 274 1.43 -8.78 14.16
N VAL A 275 0.60 -9.70 14.62
CA VAL A 275 0.02 -9.66 15.98
C VAL A 275 1.11 -9.77 17.06
N LYS A 276 2.14 -10.58 16.83
CA LYS A 276 3.28 -10.68 17.74
C LYS A 276 4.06 -9.38 17.81
N ASN A 277 4.35 -8.76 16.67
CA ASN A 277 5.03 -7.45 16.64
C ASN A 277 4.23 -6.36 17.35
N ALA A 278 2.90 -6.33 17.13
CA ALA A 278 1.98 -5.42 17.79
C ALA A 278 1.97 -5.63 19.33
N ALA A 279 1.83 -6.88 19.78
CA ALA A 279 1.82 -7.21 21.19
C ALA A 279 3.14 -6.84 21.89
N GLU A 280 4.27 -7.11 21.26
CA GLU A 280 5.58 -6.72 21.77
C GLU A 280 5.72 -5.19 21.86
N ALA A 281 5.28 -4.45 20.83
CA ALA A 281 5.37 -2.99 20.81
C ALA A 281 4.59 -2.33 21.96
N VAL A 282 3.37 -2.80 22.26
CA VAL A 282 2.56 -2.26 23.35
C VAL A 282 3.05 -2.71 24.72
N THR A 283 3.70 -3.88 24.81
CA THR A 283 4.27 -4.43 26.04
C THR A 283 5.57 -3.73 26.40
N ASP A 284 6.50 -3.60 25.46
CA ASP A 284 7.80 -2.96 25.66
C ASP A 284 7.65 -1.47 26.03
N ALA A 285 6.63 -0.82 25.49
CA ALA A 285 6.28 0.56 25.84
C ALA A 285 5.54 0.69 27.17
N ALA A 286 5.23 -0.42 27.87
CA ALA A 286 4.43 -0.44 29.10
C ALA A 286 3.14 0.39 28.98
N HIS A 287 2.45 0.27 27.83
CA HIS A 287 1.24 1.06 27.57
C HIS A 287 0.15 0.75 28.61
N PRO A 288 -0.49 1.78 29.21
CA PRO A 288 -1.44 1.56 30.32
C PRO A 288 -2.68 0.76 29.89
N ASN A 289 -3.09 0.85 28.63
CA ASN A 289 -4.21 0.10 28.07
C ASN A 289 -3.77 -0.51 26.72
N PRO A 290 -3.01 -1.63 26.74
CA PRO A 290 -2.51 -2.24 25.52
C PRO A 290 -3.66 -2.80 24.69
N GLU A 291 -3.78 -2.36 23.45
CA GLU A 291 -4.86 -2.72 22.55
C GLU A 291 -4.36 -3.11 21.15
N ILE A 292 -4.93 -4.18 20.60
CA ILE A 292 -4.77 -4.59 19.21
C ILE A 292 -6.15 -4.67 18.56
N VAL A 293 -6.32 -3.99 17.44
CA VAL A 293 -7.55 -4.00 16.65
C VAL A 293 -7.33 -4.78 15.36
N LEU A 294 -8.17 -5.79 15.13
CA LEU A 294 -8.21 -6.57 13.91
C LEU A 294 -9.39 -6.12 13.07
N THR A 295 -9.12 -5.66 11.85
CA THR A 295 -10.17 -5.14 10.95
C THR A 295 -10.16 -5.91 9.64
N THR A 296 -11.35 -6.16 9.10
CA THR A 296 -11.51 -6.67 7.73
C THR A 296 -12.48 -5.79 6.95
N ALA A 297 -12.20 -5.55 5.67
CA ALA A 297 -13.04 -4.74 4.81
C ALA A 297 -12.94 -5.18 3.35
N TYR A 298 -13.97 -4.87 2.57
CA TYR A 298 -13.96 -5.00 1.12
C TYR A 298 -13.73 -3.62 0.49
N GLN A 299 -12.65 -3.48 -0.27
CA GLN A 299 -12.26 -2.21 -0.88
C GLN A 299 -12.27 -2.34 -2.41
N HIS A 300 -13.18 -1.64 -3.07
CA HIS A 300 -13.27 -1.61 -4.53
C HIS A 300 -12.14 -0.77 -5.14
N GLY A 301 -11.68 -1.19 -6.32
CA GLY A 301 -10.82 -0.35 -7.15
C GLY A 301 -9.31 -0.52 -6.95
N MET A 302 -8.85 -1.28 -5.96
CA MET A 302 -7.43 -1.59 -5.82
C MET A 302 -7.02 -2.66 -6.83
N ARG A 303 -6.15 -2.26 -7.78
CA ARG A 303 -5.64 -3.12 -8.84
C ARG A 303 -4.13 -3.06 -8.89
N LEU A 304 -3.50 -4.21 -8.88
CA LEU A 304 -2.05 -4.35 -8.99
C LEU A 304 -1.68 -4.70 -10.43
N ALA A 305 -0.73 -3.96 -11.01
CA ALA A 305 -0.12 -4.35 -12.27
C ALA A 305 0.87 -5.50 -12.03
N VAL A 306 0.75 -6.58 -12.78
CA VAL A 306 1.71 -7.68 -12.73
C VAL A 306 2.90 -7.32 -13.63
N PRO A 307 4.14 -7.23 -13.10
CA PRO A 307 5.30 -6.94 -13.93
C PRO A 307 5.47 -7.96 -15.07
N GLY A 308 5.60 -7.47 -16.30
CA GLY A 308 5.76 -8.31 -17.49
C GLY A 308 4.44 -8.87 -18.08
N SER A 309 3.29 -8.47 -17.55
CA SER A 309 1.96 -8.81 -18.08
C SER A 309 1.11 -7.55 -18.22
N THR A 310 0.14 -7.59 -19.14
CA THR A 310 -0.93 -6.58 -19.26
C THR A 310 -2.07 -6.84 -18.26
N GLU A 311 -2.01 -7.93 -17.52
CA GLU A 311 -3.03 -8.30 -16.55
C GLU A 311 -2.90 -7.45 -15.26
N ARG A 312 -4.06 -7.11 -14.71
CA ARG A 312 -4.18 -6.43 -13.41
C ARG A 312 -4.89 -7.37 -12.45
N VAL A 313 -4.27 -7.64 -11.31
CA VAL A 313 -4.87 -8.42 -10.23
C VAL A 313 -5.65 -7.48 -9.33
N GLU A 314 -6.90 -7.81 -9.04
CA GLU A 314 -7.73 -7.07 -8.08
C GLU A 314 -7.44 -7.58 -6.67
N LEU A 315 -7.24 -6.63 -5.73
CA LEU A 315 -6.95 -6.90 -4.32
C LEU A 315 -8.03 -6.25 -3.42
N PRO A 316 -9.28 -6.70 -3.53
CA PRO A 316 -10.39 -6.02 -2.86
C PRO A 316 -10.47 -6.34 -1.37
N LEU A 317 -9.85 -7.43 -0.90
CA LEU A 317 -9.95 -7.83 0.49
C LEU A 317 -8.81 -7.23 1.31
N THR A 318 -9.17 -6.43 2.30
CA THR A 318 -8.23 -5.79 3.21
C THR A 318 -8.32 -6.41 4.60
N VAL A 319 -7.18 -6.75 5.17
CA VAL A 319 -7.03 -7.15 6.58
C VAL A 319 -6.08 -6.17 7.24
N ALA A 320 -6.48 -5.56 8.34
CA ALA A 320 -5.61 -4.67 9.10
C ALA A 320 -5.36 -5.18 10.52
N VAL A 321 -4.11 -5.04 10.95
CA VAL A 321 -3.66 -5.25 12.32
C VAL A 321 -3.15 -3.91 12.84
N ARG A 322 -3.83 -3.33 13.81
CA ARG A 322 -3.49 -2.03 14.39
C ARG A 322 -3.21 -2.18 15.88
N ASP A 323 -2.15 -1.55 16.35
CA ASP A 323 -1.81 -1.41 17.74
C ASP A 323 -1.77 0.06 18.19
N ASN A 324 -1.80 0.30 19.49
CA ASN A 324 -1.67 1.60 20.11
C ASN A 324 -0.27 1.82 20.74
N GLY A 325 0.74 1.15 20.21
CA GLY A 325 2.13 1.23 20.65
C GLY A 325 2.82 2.57 20.34
N PRO A 326 4.13 2.66 20.59
CA PRO A 326 4.90 3.90 20.45
C PRO A 326 5.11 4.37 19.02
N GLY A 327 4.73 3.56 18.03
CA GLY A 327 5.05 3.78 16.61
C GLY A 327 6.40 3.18 16.21
N ILE A 328 6.70 3.28 14.92
CA ILE A 328 7.96 2.82 14.32
C ILE A 328 8.82 4.05 14.05
N PRO A 329 10.11 4.06 14.45
CA PRO A 329 11.03 5.16 14.15
C PRO A 329 11.13 5.44 12.64
N GLU A 330 11.22 6.71 12.27
CA GLU A 330 11.22 7.15 10.86
C GLU A 330 12.41 6.62 10.05
N ASP A 331 13.56 6.45 10.70
CA ASP A 331 14.79 5.88 10.11
C ASP A 331 14.65 4.40 9.74
N ILE A 332 13.76 3.67 10.43
CA ILE A 332 13.51 2.24 10.20
C ILE A 332 12.41 2.00 9.15
N LEU A 333 11.43 2.91 9.04
CA LEU A 333 10.29 2.76 8.14
C LEU A 333 10.66 2.41 6.68
N PRO A 334 11.68 3.02 6.05
CA PRO A 334 12.09 2.66 4.69
C PRO A 334 12.64 1.24 4.56
N HIS A 335 13.23 0.71 5.64
CA HIS A 335 13.91 -0.59 5.72
C HIS A 335 13.15 -1.64 6.51
N LEU A 336 11.90 -1.36 6.86
CA LEU A 336 11.09 -2.16 7.77
C LEU A 336 10.93 -3.63 7.34
N PHE A 337 10.91 -3.86 6.04
CA PHE A 337 10.76 -5.20 5.45
C PHE A 337 12.10 -5.82 5.02
N ASP A 338 13.22 -5.12 5.20
CA ASP A 338 14.53 -5.66 4.88
C ASP A 338 14.91 -6.76 5.88
N PRO A 339 15.49 -7.88 5.42
CA PRO A 339 15.95 -8.93 6.31
C PRO A 339 16.99 -8.41 7.31
N PHE A 340 16.89 -8.88 8.56
CA PHE A 340 17.81 -8.52 9.66
C PHE A 340 17.69 -7.09 10.19
N VAL A 341 16.78 -6.27 9.68
CA VAL A 341 16.46 -4.96 10.24
C VAL A 341 15.52 -5.13 11.41
N SER A 342 15.90 -4.62 12.57
CA SER A 342 15.11 -4.67 13.80
C SER A 342 15.46 -3.51 14.71
N SER A 343 14.46 -2.86 15.30
CA SER A 343 14.62 -1.88 16.38
C SER A 343 14.83 -2.53 17.75
N LYS A 344 14.64 -3.87 17.85
CA LYS A 344 14.66 -4.63 19.12
C LYS A 344 16.00 -5.33 19.28
N ALA A 345 16.61 -5.22 20.47
CA ALA A 345 17.88 -5.87 20.79
C ALA A 345 17.84 -7.41 20.70
N ALA A 346 16.69 -8.04 20.97
CA ALA A 346 16.47 -9.48 20.88
C ALA A 346 15.74 -9.89 19.57
N GLY A 347 15.40 -8.93 18.71
CA GLY A 347 14.68 -9.17 17.45
C GLY A 347 15.61 -9.68 16.36
N ASN A 348 15.19 -10.73 15.65
CA ASN A 348 16.00 -11.31 14.55
C ASN A 348 15.82 -10.55 13.21
N GLY A 349 14.94 -9.55 13.13
CA GLY A 349 14.67 -8.80 11.89
C GLY A 349 14.12 -9.61 10.71
N LEU A 350 13.63 -10.83 10.93
CA LEU A 350 13.15 -11.72 9.88
C LEU A 350 11.61 -11.79 9.77
N GLY A 351 10.89 -11.35 10.81
CA GLY A 351 9.43 -11.51 10.88
C GLY A 351 8.69 -10.74 9.79
N LEU A 352 8.99 -9.46 9.63
CA LEU A 352 8.34 -8.59 8.61
C LEU A 352 8.84 -8.90 7.20
N ALA A 353 10.11 -9.26 7.05
CA ALA A 353 10.65 -9.76 5.81
C ALA A 353 9.90 -11.01 5.30
N LEU A 354 9.60 -11.93 6.21
CA LEU A 354 8.78 -13.11 5.92
C LEU A 354 7.34 -12.74 5.56
N VAL A 355 6.73 -11.78 6.26
CA VAL A 355 5.39 -11.28 5.93
C VAL A 355 5.37 -10.74 4.50
N ALA A 356 6.32 -9.88 4.12
CA ALA A 356 6.40 -9.31 2.78
C ALA A 356 6.58 -10.39 1.70
N LYS A 357 7.43 -11.40 1.96
CA LYS A 357 7.60 -12.55 1.07
C LYS A 357 6.29 -13.33 0.88
N LEU A 358 5.68 -13.76 1.98
CA LEU A 358 4.45 -14.56 1.92
C LEU A 358 3.30 -13.79 1.28
N MET A 359 3.16 -12.49 1.55
CA MET A 359 2.20 -11.64 0.86
C MET A 359 2.49 -11.58 -0.65
N GLY A 360 3.76 -11.44 -1.03
CA GLY A 360 4.18 -11.51 -2.42
C GLY A 360 3.87 -12.85 -3.08
N ASP A 361 4.10 -13.96 -2.40
CA ASP A 361 3.79 -15.32 -2.87
C ASP A 361 2.28 -15.52 -3.07
N HIS A 362 1.43 -14.79 -2.34
CA HIS A 362 -0.02 -14.78 -2.51
C HIS A 362 -0.51 -13.78 -3.58
N GLY A 363 0.39 -13.01 -4.19
CA GLY A 363 0.00 -11.92 -5.11
C GLY A 363 -0.65 -10.73 -4.39
N GLY A 364 -0.54 -10.66 -3.07
CA GLY A 364 -1.04 -9.59 -2.23
C GLY A 364 -0.05 -8.44 -2.05
N LEU A 365 -0.48 -7.41 -1.34
CA LEU A 365 0.29 -6.22 -0.99
C LEU A 365 0.25 -5.99 0.53
N ILE A 366 1.33 -5.47 1.09
CA ILE A 366 1.38 -5.00 2.48
C ILE A 366 1.68 -3.50 2.53
N GLU A 367 0.93 -2.78 3.34
CA GLU A 367 1.14 -1.37 3.65
C GLU A 367 1.35 -1.18 5.14
N VAL A 368 2.03 -0.10 5.52
CA VAL A 368 2.21 0.31 6.91
C VAL A 368 1.93 1.80 7.05
N ASP A 369 1.18 2.15 8.09
CA ASP A 369 0.95 3.51 8.56
C ASP A 369 1.31 3.53 10.05
N SER A 370 2.30 4.33 10.43
CA SER A 370 2.81 4.33 11.80
C SER A 370 3.09 5.73 12.30
N ARG A 371 2.61 6.00 13.51
CA ARG A 371 2.86 7.21 14.29
C ARG A 371 2.79 6.88 15.78
N PRO A 372 3.30 7.72 16.67
CA PRO A 372 3.14 7.50 18.11
C PRO A 372 1.68 7.29 18.52
N GLY A 373 1.41 6.20 19.22
CA GLY A 373 0.07 5.79 19.62
C GLY A 373 -0.73 5.02 18.57
N ARG A 374 -0.16 4.76 17.38
CA ARG A 374 -0.84 3.98 16.35
C ARG A 374 0.13 3.42 15.33
N THR A 375 0.22 2.10 15.24
CA THR A 375 0.82 1.41 14.08
C THR A 375 -0.23 0.51 13.46
N GLU A 376 -0.39 0.59 12.14
CA GLU A 376 -1.36 -0.19 11.38
C GLU A 376 -0.70 -0.82 10.17
N PHE A 377 -0.71 -2.15 10.12
CA PHE A 377 -0.34 -2.92 8.95
C PHE A 377 -1.60 -3.34 8.20
N ARG A 378 -1.68 -3.03 6.89
CA ARG A 378 -2.76 -3.41 5.99
C ARG A 378 -2.27 -4.42 4.98
N LEU A 379 -2.98 -5.52 4.88
CA LEU A 379 -2.76 -6.60 3.92
C LEU A 379 -3.87 -6.53 2.87
N HIS A 380 -3.50 -6.43 1.61
CA HIS A 380 -4.44 -6.48 0.50
C HIS A 380 -4.29 -7.82 -0.21
N LEU A 381 -5.38 -8.57 -0.29
CA LEU A 381 -5.38 -9.97 -0.73
C LEU A 381 -6.31 -10.17 -1.94
N PRO A 382 -5.94 -11.06 -2.86
CA PRO A 382 -6.82 -11.50 -3.93
C PRO A 382 -7.95 -12.35 -3.37
N VAL A 383 -9.13 -12.21 -3.94
CA VAL A 383 -10.26 -13.10 -3.67
C VAL A 383 -10.24 -14.28 -4.63
N LEU A 384 -10.87 -15.37 -4.21
CA LEU A 384 -11.10 -16.51 -5.08
C LEU A 384 -12.03 -16.09 -6.22
N THR A 385 -11.58 -16.28 -7.46
CA THR A 385 -12.37 -16.07 -8.66
C THR A 385 -12.78 -17.40 -9.30
N GLU A 386 -13.81 -17.38 -10.16
CA GLU A 386 -14.21 -18.61 -10.90
C GLU A 386 -13.07 -19.20 -11.73
N ARG A 387 -12.18 -18.35 -12.26
CA ARG A 387 -11.00 -18.79 -13.02
C ARG A 387 -9.99 -19.59 -12.18
N ASP A 388 -9.86 -19.26 -10.88
CA ASP A 388 -8.93 -19.93 -9.99
C ASP A 388 -9.43 -21.34 -9.63
N VAL A 389 -10.74 -21.58 -9.63
CA VAL A 389 -11.35 -22.89 -9.41
C VAL A 389 -11.07 -23.84 -10.58
N ASP A 390 -11.12 -23.32 -11.81
CA ASP A 390 -10.88 -24.11 -13.03
C ASP A 390 -9.39 -24.45 -13.24
N ALA A 391 -8.48 -23.62 -12.73
CA ALA A 391 -7.03 -23.86 -12.82
C ALA A 391 -6.50 -24.85 -11.79
N GLY A 392 -7.29 -25.21 -10.76
CA GLY A 392 -6.93 -26.12 -9.68
C GLY A 392 -7.45 -27.56 -9.85
N ASN A 393 -8.22 -27.82 -10.93
CA ASN A 393 -8.67 -29.15 -11.35
C ASN A 393 -7.84 -29.62 -12.55
#